data_5bbdc8900586f59880554f3fd1bf313e
#
_entry.id   5bbdc8900586f59880554f3fd1bf313e
#
_cell.length_a   1.000
_cell.length_b   1.000
_cell.length_c   1.000
_cell.angle_alpha   90.00
_cell.angle_beta   90.00
_cell.angle_gamma   90.00
#
_symmetry.space_group_name_H-M   'P 1'
#
loop_
_entity.id
_entity.type
_entity.pdbx_description
1 polymer ?
#
loop_
_entity_poly.entity_id
_entity_poly.type
_entity_poly.pdbx_seq_one_letter_code
_entity_poly.pdbx_strand_id
1 'polypeptide(L)'
;MEQSNKKIIIALDGFSSCGKSTFAKSIAQRLGYIFIDTGAMYRAVTLYALEHGAINSGIVDEDEVVKLLSDISITFRFNPQRGASDIYVNGDLVEGKIRTIEVSNCVSPVSAIAKVREKLVAMQQEMGRKRGVVMDGRDIGTVVFPDAELKIFMTADPKVRAERRYAELTAKGDKVSFDEILENVVSRDKADMTRAISPLQKADDAIVLDNSYMTIPEQMEWFDKEFARVQAEMQNAECKMQN
;
A
#
# COMPACT_ATOMS: atom_id res chain seq x y z
N MET A 1 -31.64 10.93 -14.12
CA MET A 1 -30.63 11.78 -13.44
C MET A 1 -29.57 10.83 -12.91
N GLU A 2 -28.41 10.77 -13.55
CA GLU A 2 -27.26 10.04 -12.98
C GLU A 2 -26.90 10.72 -11.67
N GLN A 3 -27.10 10.03 -10.57
CA GLN A 3 -26.56 10.46 -9.27
C GLN A 3 -25.04 10.47 -9.42
N SER A 4 -24.45 11.65 -9.54
CA SER A 4 -23.00 11.81 -9.52
C SER A 4 -22.52 11.35 -8.15
N ASN A 5 -22.12 10.08 -8.03
CA ASN A 5 -21.50 9.57 -6.82
C ASN A 5 -20.24 10.40 -6.53
N LYS A 6 -20.25 11.10 -5.40
CA LYS A 6 -19.11 11.91 -4.97
C LYS A 6 -17.87 11.02 -4.84
N LYS A 7 -16.80 11.42 -5.48
CA LYS A 7 -15.51 10.69 -5.39
C LYS A 7 -14.99 10.76 -3.95
N ILE A 8 -14.57 9.63 -3.44
CA ILE A 8 -14.03 9.48 -2.07
C ILE A 8 -12.58 9.01 -2.08
N ILE A 9 -11.96 9.02 -0.92
CA ILE A 9 -10.68 8.35 -0.65
C ILE A 9 -10.99 7.01 0.00
N ILE A 10 -10.38 5.94 -0.53
CA ILE A 10 -10.45 4.60 0.04
C ILE A 10 -9.05 4.23 0.54
N ALA A 11 -8.92 4.11 1.86
CA ALA A 11 -7.69 3.74 2.54
C ALA A 11 -7.68 2.23 2.82
N LEU A 12 -6.68 1.50 2.29
CA LEU A 12 -6.46 0.09 2.57
C LEU A 12 -5.17 -0.09 3.37
N ASP A 13 -5.29 -0.42 4.64
CA ASP A 13 -4.16 -0.78 5.48
C ASP A 13 -4.18 -2.27 5.82
N GLY A 14 -3.06 -2.80 6.28
CA GLY A 14 -2.99 -4.19 6.73
C GLY A 14 -1.64 -4.84 6.46
N PHE A 15 -1.53 -6.10 6.83
CA PHE A 15 -0.29 -6.88 6.85
C PHE A 15 0.31 -7.13 5.46
N SER A 16 1.60 -7.49 5.43
CA SER A 16 2.26 -7.85 4.18
C SER A 16 1.67 -9.13 3.58
N SER A 17 1.69 -9.24 2.25
CA SER A 17 1.20 -10.44 1.51
C SER A 17 -0.26 -10.84 1.77
N CYS A 18 -1.11 -9.98 2.37
CA CYS A 18 -2.54 -10.26 2.52
C CYS A 18 -3.38 -9.98 1.27
N GLY A 19 -2.75 -9.56 0.15
CA GLY A 19 -3.46 -9.33 -1.12
C GLY A 19 -4.03 -7.92 -1.31
N LYS A 20 -3.66 -6.94 -0.45
CA LYS A 20 -4.14 -5.55 -0.53
C LYS A 20 -4.07 -4.95 -1.93
N SER A 21 -2.90 -5.00 -2.57
CA SER A 21 -2.71 -4.37 -3.87
C SER A 21 -3.57 -4.98 -4.97
N THR A 22 -3.84 -6.29 -4.91
CA THR A 22 -4.76 -6.96 -5.84
C THR A 22 -6.19 -6.48 -5.62
N PHE A 23 -6.64 -6.46 -4.37
CA PHE A 23 -7.97 -5.99 -4.01
C PHE A 23 -8.16 -4.50 -4.31
N ALA A 24 -7.18 -3.65 -3.95
CA ALA A 24 -7.20 -2.22 -4.25
C ALA A 24 -7.28 -1.91 -5.75
N LYS A 25 -6.56 -2.68 -6.59
CA LYS A 25 -6.66 -2.57 -8.05
C LYS A 25 -8.06 -2.93 -8.55
N SER A 26 -8.64 -4.01 -8.03
CA SER A 26 -10.01 -4.42 -8.41
C SER A 26 -11.04 -3.35 -8.04
N ILE A 27 -10.91 -2.75 -6.85
CA ILE A 27 -11.76 -1.63 -6.41
C ILE A 27 -11.57 -0.42 -7.33
N ALA A 28 -10.32 -0.01 -7.58
CA ALA A 28 -10.02 1.14 -8.41
C ALA A 28 -10.56 0.97 -9.84
N GLN A 29 -10.41 -0.21 -10.41
CA GLN A 29 -10.96 -0.55 -11.73
C GLN A 29 -12.50 -0.50 -11.73
N ARG A 30 -13.17 -1.04 -10.69
CA ARG A 30 -14.62 -1.04 -10.53
C ARG A 30 -15.19 0.37 -10.47
N LEU A 31 -14.52 1.29 -9.76
CA LEU A 31 -14.99 2.65 -9.51
C LEU A 31 -14.46 3.69 -10.53
N GLY A 32 -13.54 3.32 -11.41
CA GLY A 32 -12.81 4.29 -12.24
C GLY A 32 -11.92 5.24 -11.41
N TYR A 33 -11.37 4.74 -10.30
CA TYR A 33 -10.48 5.46 -9.39
C TYR A 33 -9.02 5.19 -9.72
N ILE A 34 -8.13 6.05 -9.21
CA ILE A 34 -6.68 5.85 -9.33
C ILE A 34 -6.21 4.93 -8.20
N PHE A 35 -5.48 3.86 -8.54
CA PHE A 35 -4.80 3.03 -7.57
C PHE A 35 -3.38 3.53 -7.31
N ILE A 36 -2.99 3.65 -6.03
CA ILE A 36 -1.67 4.07 -5.58
C ILE A 36 -1.11 3.03 -4.61
N ASP A 37 -0.02 2.35 -5.03
CA ASP A 37 0.77 1.42 -4.22
C ASP A 37 1.83 2.21 -3.43
N THR A 38 1.55 2.55 -2.18
CA THR A 38 2.53 3.29 -1.37
C THR A 38 3.74 2.43 -1.01
N GLY A 39 3.55 1.12 -0.90
CA GLY A 39 4.67 0.18 -0.72
C GLY A 39 5.68 0.25 -1.87
N ALA A 40 5.23 0.49 -3.10
CA ALA A 40 6.11 0.72 -4.23
C ALA A 40 6.95 2.00 -4.06
N MET A 41 6.39 3.07 -3.45
CA MET A 41 7.15 4.31 -3.19
C MET A 41 8.29 4.08 -2.20
N TYR A 42 8.04 3.39 -1.08
CA TYR A 42 9.10 3.03 -0.13
C TYR A 42 10.16 2.12 -0.74
N ARG A 43 9.76 1.15 -1.57
CA ARG A 43 10.68 0.29 -2.31
C ARG A 43 11.50 1.07 -3.34
N ALA A 44 10.94 2.09 -3.97
CA ALA A 44 11.66 2.95 -4.90
C ALA A 44 12.76 3.75 -4.20
N VAL A 45 12.48 4.30 -3.01
CA VAL A 45 13.52 4.94 -2.17
C VAL A 45 14.58 3.92 -1.75
N THR A 46 14.18 2.70 -1.37
CA THR A 46 15.10 1.63 -1.00
C THR A 46 16.01 1.23 -2.16
N LEU A 47 15.46 1.06 -3.36
CA LEU A 47 16.24 0.77 -4.56
C LEU A 47 17.27 1.87 -4.85
N TYR A 48 16.82 3.13 -4.80
CA TYR A 48 17.71 4.27 -5.03
C TYR A 48 18.85 4.31 -4.01
N ALA A 49 18.55 4.05 -2.73
CA ALA A 49 19.53 3.98 -1.67
C ALA A 49 20.55 2.84 -1.86
N LEU A 50 20.08 1.66 -2.35
CA LEU A 50 20.96 0.55 -2.72
C LEU A 50 21.88 0.91 -3.90
N GLU A 51 21.33 1.47 -4.97
CA GLU A 51 22.09 1.86 -6.18
C GLU A 51 23.10 2.97 -5.90
N HIS A 52 22.92 3.78 -4.82
CA HIS A 52 23.82 4.89 -4.44
C HIS A 52 24.67 4.59 -3.18
N GLY A 53 24.74 3.33 -2.75
CA GLY A 53 25.66 2.90 -1.69
C GLY A 53 25.24 3.30 -0.26
N ALA A 54 24.04 3.82 -0.05
CA ALA A 54 23.50 4.10 1.28
C ALA A 54 23.01 2.83 2.01
N ILE A 55 22.97 1.69 1.30
CA ILE A 55 22.68 0.38 1.88
C ILE A 55 23.78 -0.60 1.44
N ASN A 56 24.51 -1.16 2.39
CA ASN A 56 25.61 -2.09 2.13
C ASN A 56 25.42 -3.37 2.95
N SER A 57 25.43 -4.53 2.31
CA SER A 57 25.26 -5.82 2.96
C SER A 57 24.02 -5.90 3.89
N GLY A 58 22.92 -5.23 3.48
CA GLY A 58 21.67 -5.15 4.24
C GLY A 58 21.67 -4.14 5.40
N ILE A 59 22.77 -3.44 5.64
CA ILE A 59 22.88 -2.39 6.66
C ILE A 59 22.54 -1.05 6.01
N VAL A 60 21.54 -0.37 6.58
CA VAL A 60 21.06 0.94 6.10
C VAL A 60 21.80 2.05 6.83
N ASP A 61 22.46 2.94 6.09
CA ASP A 61 22.99 4.19 6.59
C ASP A 61 21.88 5.25 6.49
N GLU A 62 21.26 5.57 7.64
CA GLU A 62 20.13 6.49 7.69
C GLU A 62 20.50 7.90 7.21
N ASP A 63 21.67 8.40 7.59
CA ASP A 63 22.11 9.74 7.23
C ASP A 63 22.34 9.86 5.73
N GLU A 64 22.94 8.83 5.11
CA GLU A 64 23.13 8.81 3.65
C GLU A 64 21.78 8.67 2.93
N VAL A 65 20.86 7.82 3.39
CA VAL A 65 19.50 7.76 2.81
C VAL A 65 18.81 9.11 2.88
N VAL A 66 18.91 9.84 4.00
CA VAL A 66 18.28 11.16 4.16
C VAL A 66 18.88 12.18 3.19
N LYS A 67 20.20 12.17 2.97
CA LYS A 67 20.86 13.05 1.98
C LYS A 67 20.34 12.81 0.57
N LEU A 68 20.16 11.54 0.19
CA LEU A 68 19.68 11.17 -1.13
C LEU A 68 18.23 11.59 -1.41
N LEU A 69 17.43 11.87 -0.37
CA LEU A 69 16.00 12.20 -0.55
C LEU A 69 15.78 13.44 -1.42
N SER A 70 16.68 14.43 -1.40
CA SER A 70 16.57 15.64 -2.25
C SER A 70 16.57 15.30 -3.73
N ASP A 71 17.27 14.23 -4.12
CA ASP A 71 17.53 13.85 -5.50
C ASP A 71 16.49 12.86 -6.04
N ILE A 72 15.55 12.42 -5.19
CA ILE A 72 14.54 11.44 -5.57
C ILE A 72 13.24 12.12 -5.98
N SER A 73 12.84 11.91 -7.24
CA SER A 73 11.52 12.22 -7.77
C SER A 73 10.80 10.93 -8.14
N ILE A 74 9.64 10.68 -7.54
CA ILE A 74 8.82 9.48 -7.80
C ILE A 74 7.59 9.90 -8.59
N THR A 75 7.32 9.20 -9.68
CA THR A 75 6.12 9.41 -10.49
C THR A 75 5.48 8.08 -10.86
N PHE A 76 4.16 8.11 -11.11
CA PHE A 76 3.39 6.97 -11.60
C PHE A 76 2.88 7.28 -12.99
N ARG A 77 2.96 6.29 -13.91
CA ARG A 77 2.38 6.39 -15.25
C ARG A 77 1.53 5.16 -15.52
N PHE A 78 0.29 5.38 -15.94
CA PHE A 78 -0.61 4.27 -16.27
C PHE A 78 -0.06 3.45 -17.43
N ASN A 79 0.01 2.14 -17.24
CA ASN A 79 0.41 1.17 -18.26
C ASN A 79 -0.82 0.37 -18.71
N PRO A 80 -1.36 0.63 -19.93
CA PRO A 80 -2.56 -0.04 -20.40
C PRO A 80 -2.40 -1.56 -20.55
N GLN A 81 -1.18 -2.05 -20.84
CA GLN A 81 -0.90 -3.48 -21.02
C GLN A 81 -1.01 -4.24 -19.69
N ARG A 82 -0.69 -3.57 -18.58
CA ARG A 82 -0.78 -4.14 -17.24
C ARG A 82 -2.10 -3.80 -16.52
N GLY A 83 -2.87 -2.86 -17.04
CA GLY A 83 -4.04 -2.32 -16.35
C GLY A 83 -3.70 -1.68 -14.99
N ALA A 84 -2.46 -1.19 -14.81
CA ALA A 84 -1.95 -0.64 -13.56
C ALA A 84 -0.91 0.44 -13.83
N SER A 85 -0.63 1.28 -12.84
CA SER A 85 0.43 2.27 -12.94
C SER A 85 1.80 1.63 -12.70
N ASP A 86 2.77 1.98 -13.51
CA ASP A 86 4.19 1.70 -13.31
C ASP A 86 4.83 2.86 -12.54
N ILE A 87 5.78 2.54 -11.67
CA ILE A 87 6.53 3.52 -10.88
C ILE A 87 7.86 3.88 -11.55
N TYR A 88 8.17 5.15 -11.51
CA TYR A 88 9.41 5.74 -12.05
C TYR A 88 10.15 6.51 -10.97
N VAL A 89 11.47 6.40 -10.96
CA VAL A 89 12.38 7.22 -10.15
C VAL A 89 13.23 8.06 -11.08
N ASN A 90 13.21 9.37 -10.93
CA ASN A 90 13.96 10.33 -11.76
C ASN A 90 13.75 10.15 -13.27
N GLY A 91 12.56 9.65 -13.65
CA GLY A 91 12.19 9.38 -15.03
C GLY A 91 12.47 7.95 -15.51
N ASP A 92 13.21 7.14 -14.77
CA ASP A 92 13.54 5.76 -15.09
C ASP A 92 12.47 4.80 -14.58
N LEU A 93 12.06 3.84 -15.41
CA LEU A 93 11.12 2.78 -15.04
C LEU A 93 11.78 1.80 -14.06
N VAL A 94 11.25 1.71 -12.83
CA VAL A 94 11.81 0.84 -11.78
C VAL A 94 10.86 -0.27 -11.31
N GLU A 95 9.67 -0.41 -11.88
CA GLU A 95 8.62 -1.34 -11.44
C GLU A 95 9.12 -2.79 -11.25
N GLY A 96 9.95 -3.30 -12.15
CA GLY A 96 10.55 -4.64 -12.02
C GLY A 96 11.61 -4.71 -10.92
N LYS A 97 12.47 -3.70 -10.86
CA LYS A 97 13.62 -3.65 -9.94
C LYS A 97 13.20 -3.55 -8.47
N ILE A 98 12.13 -2.83 -8.16
CA ILE A 98 11.64 -2.65 -6.78
C ILE A 98 11.03 -3.92 -6.18
N ARG A 99 10.81 -4.97 -6.97
CA ARG A 99 10.17 -6.23 -6.53
C ARG A 99 11.18 -7.34 -6.20
N THR A 100 12.47 -7.06 -6.24
CA THR A 100 13.54 -8.02 -5.92
C THR A 100 13.55 -8.38 -4.43
N ILE A 101 14.18 -9.54 -4.12
CA ILE A 101 14.37 -9.99 -2.73
C ILE A 101 15.24 -9.00 -1.96
N GLU A 102 16.30 -8.48 -2.59
CA GLU A 102 17.21 -7.50 -2.00
C GLU A 102 16.45 -6.25 -1.51
N VAL A 103 15.66 -5.62 -2.39
CA VAL A 103 14.80 -4.49 -2.01
C VAL A 103 13.81 -4.89 -0.91
N SER A 104 13.23 -6.10 -1.01
CA SER A 104 12.26 -6.58 -0.02
C SER A 104 12.83 -6.74 1.38
N ASN A 105 14.11 -7.10 1.49
CA ASN A 105 14.79 -7.28 2.77
C ASN A 105 15.16 -5.93 3.42
N CYS A 106 15.40 -4.89 2.60
CA CYS A 106 15.85 -3.57 3.08
C CYS A 106 14.70 -2.55 3.24
N VAL A 107 13.52 -2.80 2.69
CA VAL A 107 12.44 -1.80 2.69
C VAL A 107 11.87 -1.49 4.08
N SER A 108 11.84 -2.43 5.00
CA SER A 108 11.30 -2.19 6.36
C SER A 108 12.16 -1.20 7.15
N PRO A 109 13.50 -1.36 7.28
CA PRO A 109 14.32 -0.35 7.92
C PRO A 109 14.27 1.02 7.22
N VAL A 110 14.31 1.09 5.88
CA VAL A 110 14.17 2.36 5.14
C VAL A 110 12.82 3.03 5.41
N SER A 111 11.75 2.25 5.46
CA SER A 111 10.41 2.77 5.74
C SER A 111 10.22 3.26 7.18
N ALA A 112 11.13 2.93 8.11
CA ALA A 112 11.11 3.41 9.48
C ALA A 112 11.78 4.79 9.65
N ILE A 113 12.58 5.23 8.66
CA ILE A 113 13.28 6.52 8.69
C ILE A 113 12.28 7.67 8.64
N ALA A 114 12.33 8.55 9.64
CA ALA A 114 11.39 9.67 9.81
C ALA A 114 11.30 10.57 8.58
N LYS A 115 12.45 10.96 8.01
CA LYS A 115 12.50 11.86 6.85
C LYS A 115 11.98 11.21 5.56
N VAL A 116 12.20 9.90 5.39
CA VAL A 116 11.60 9.14 4.27
C VAL A 116 10.08 9.19 4.38
N ARG A 117 9.54 8.95 5.57
CA ARG A 117 8.09 9.00 5.79
C ARG A 117 7.52 10.38 5.56
N GLU A 118 8.13 11.42 6.14
CA GLU A 118 7.71 12.81 5.96
C GLU A 118 7.56 13.15 4.47
N LYS A 119 8.58 12.86 3.66
CA LYS A 119 8.55 13.10 2.21
C LYS A 119 7.45 12.31 1.52
N LEU A 120 7.38 11.00 1.78
CA LEU A 120 6.45 10.13 1.05
C LEU A 120 4.99 10.36 1.48
N VAL A 121 4.72 10.63 2.75
CA VAL A 121 3.36 11.00 3.22
C VAL A 121 2.88 12.29 2.57
N ALA A 122 3.72 13.32 2.48
CA ALA A 122 3.37 14.56 1.79
C ALA A 122 3.02 14.31 0.30
N MET A 123 3.81 13.46 -0.39
CA MET A 123 3.52 13.08 -1.78
C MET A 123 2.19 12.31 -1.90
N GLN A 124 1.92 11.37 -0.99
CA GLN A 124 0.69 10.58 -0.96
C GLN A 124 -0.54 11.47 -0.74
N GLN A 125 -0.45 12.42 0.19
CA GLN A 125 -1.51 13.40 0.45
C GLN A 125 -1.81 14.26 -0.78
N GLU A 126 -0.79 14.73 -1.48
CA GLU A 126 -0.98 15.50 -2.73
C GLU A 126 -1.63 14.64 -3.82
N MET A 127 -1.25 13.36 -3.95
CA MET A 127 -1.87 12.44 -4.92
C MET A 127 -3.37 12.21 -4.65
N GLY A 128 -3.78 12.18 -3.37
CA GLY A 128 -5.18 11.99 -2.98
C GLY A 128 -6.02 13.26 -2.95
N ARG A 129 -5.43 14.42 -3.17
CA ARG A 129 -6.10 15.73 -3.02
C ARG A 129 -7.38 15.90 -3.83
N LYS A 130 -7.41 15.31 -5.02
CA LYS A 130 -8.59 15.36 -5.91
C LYS A 130 -9.63 14.28 -5.62
N ARG A 131 -9.41 13.46 -4.61
CA ARG A 131 -10.24 12.28 -4.30
C ARG A 131 -10.35 11.30 -5.48
N GLY A 132 -11.16 10.27 -5.38
CA GLY A 132 -11.23 9.24 -6.41
C GLY A 132 -9.97 8.39 -6.47
N VAL A 133 -9.42 8.07 -5.30
CA VAL A 133 -8.22 7.25 -5.14
C VAL A 133 -8.47 6.06 -4.23
N VAL A 134 -7.82 4.95 -4.55
CA VAL A 134 -7.66 3.79 -3.67
C VAL A 134 -6.18 3.68 -3.35
N MET A 135 -5.83 3.81 -2.10
CA MET A 135 -4.43 3.79 -1.67
C MET A 135 -4.20 2.65 -0.69
N ASP A 136 -3.21 1.81 -0.97
CA ASP A 136 -2.83 0.73 -0.06
C ASP A 136 -1.50 1.01 0.66
N GLY A 137 -1.44 0.62 1.93
CA GLY A 137 -0.27 0.86 2.75
C GLY A 137 -0.31 0.16 4.10
N ARG A 138 0.17 0.91 5.14
CA ARG A 138 0.22 0.48 6.54
C ARG A 138 -0.39 1.48 7.49
N ASP A 139 -0.51 2.72 7.07
CA ASP A 139 -0.90 3.87 7.87
C ASP A 139 -1.69 4.90 7.05
N ILE A 140 -2.36 4.42 5.99
CA ILE A 140 -3.14 5.29 5.11
C ILE A 140 -4.30 5.91 5.87
N GLY A 141 -5.09 5.09 6.57
CA GLY A 141 -6.26 5.53 7.33
C GLY A 141 -5.95 6.16 8.69
N THR A 142 -4.70 6.06 9.17
CA THR A 142 -4.29 6.64 10.46
C THR A 142 -3.45 7.90 10.32
N VAL A 143 -2.64 8.04 9.26
CA VAL A 143 -1.67 9.12 9.10
C VAL A 143 -1.85 9.86 7.77
N VAL A 144 -1.97 9.16 6.65
CA VAL A 144 -2.01 9.80 5.32
C VAL A 144 -3.37 10.48 5.11
N PHE A 145 -4.46 9.74 5.32
CA PHE A 145 -5.84 10.22 5.19
C PHE A 145 -6.69 9.79 6.40
N PRO A 146 -6.50 10.42 7.56
CA PRO A 146 -7.29 10.12 8.75
C PRO A 146 -8.77 10.49 8.58
N ASP A 147 -9.10 11.25 7.55
CA ASP A 147 -10.44 11.67 7.12
C ASP A 147 -10.96 10.91 5.88
N ALA A 148 -10.31 9.81 5.48
CA ALA A 148 -10.81 8.96 4.40
C ALA A 148 -12.20 8.42 4.70
N GLU A 149 -13.11 8.48 3.73
CA GLU A 149 -14.51 8.10 3.92
C GLU A 149 -14.70 6.58 4.06
N LEU A 150 -13.80 5.79 3.48
CA LEU A 150 -13.80 4.35 3.64
C LEU A 150 -12.40 3.89 4.01
N LYS A 151 -12.27 3.32 5.21
CA LYS A 151 -11.05 2.72 5.71
C LYS A 151 -11.24 1.23 5.88
N ILE A 152 -10.36 0.45 5.28
CA ILE A 152 -10.38 -1.01 5.32
C ILE A 152 -9.05 -1.49 5.90
N PHE A 153 -9.11 -2.29 6.95
CA PHE A 153 -7.96 -2.96 7.52
C PHE A 153 -7.98 -4.43 7.12
N MET A 154 -7.07 -4.80 6.20
CA MET A 154 -7.00 -6.17 5.69
C MET A 154 -6.08 -7.04 6.51
N THR A 155 -6.58 -8.21 6.88
CA THR A 155 -5.83 -9.25 7.55
C THR A 155 -6.00 -10.60 6.84
N ALA A 156 -5.07 -11.52 7.09
CA ALA A 156 -5.16 -12.92 6.76
C ALA A 156 -4.21 -13.72 7.65
N ASP A 157 -4.50 -15.00 7.85
CA ASP A 157 -3.63 -15.92 8.58
C ASP A 157 -2.19 -15.86 8.05
N PRO A 158 -1.16 -15.77 8.92
CA PRO A 158 0.24 -15.68 8.50
C PRO A 158 0.69 -16.82 7.57
N LYS A 159 0.20 -18.05 7.79
CA LYS A 159 0.53 -19.20 6.93
C LYS A 159 -0.08 -19.04 5.54
N VAL A 160 -1.35 -18.61 5.47
CA VAL A 160 -2.03 -18.33 4.19
C VAL A 160 -1.29 -17.24 3.41
N ARG A 161 -0.81 -16.20 4.09
CA ARG A 161 -0.01 -15.13 3.46
C ARG A 161 1.35 -15.64 2.97
N ALA A 162 1.99 -16.52 3.75
CA ALA A 162 3.24 -17.17 3.37
C ALA A 162 3.03 -18.10 2.16
N GLU A 163 1.94 -18.88 2.13
CA GLU A 163 1.59 -19.73 0.99
C GLU A 163 1.39 -18.92 -0.29
N ARG A 164 0.63 -17.82 -0.22
CA ARG A 164 0.43 -16.91 -1.36
C ARG A 164 1.76 -16.35 -1.87
N ARG A 165 2.64 -15.93 -0.97
CA ARG A 165 3.95 -15.39 -1.32
C ARG A 165 4.89 -16.45 -1.88
N TYR A 166 4.86 -17.65 -1.31
CA TYR A 166 5.63 -18.80 -1.82
C TYR A 166 5.24 -19.15 -3.24
N ALA A 167 3.92 -19.27 -3.51
CA ALA A 167 3.42 -19.54 -4.86
C ALA A 167 3.83 -18.43 -5.86
N GLU A 168 3.76 -17.17 -5.46
CA GLU A 168 4.18 -16.03 -6.30
C GLU A 168 5.67 -16.11 -6.68
N LEU A 169 6.55 -16.34 -5.71
CA LEU A 169 8.00 -16.38 -5.93
C LEU A 169 8.41 -17.60 -6.73
N THR A 170 7.85 -18.77 -6.42
CA THR A 170 8.11 -20.01 -7.16
C THR A 170 7.66 -19.89 -8.62
N ALA A 171 6.51 -19.26 -8.89
CA ALA A 171 6.05 -19.02 -10.26
C ALA A 171 6.98 -18.08 -11.05
N LYS A 172 7.75 -17.22 -10.38
CA LYS A 172 8.80 -16.38 -10.98
C LYS A 172 10.13 -17.10 -11.18
N GLY A 173 10.25 -18.33 -10.66
CA GLY A 173 11.49 -19.12 -10.74
C GLY A 173 12.46 -18.88 -9.57
N ASP A 174 12.06 -18.13 -8.53
CA ASP A 174 12.88 -17.90 -7.35
C ASP A 174 13.00 -19.21 -6.53
N LYS A 175 14.22 -19.51 -6.08
CA LYS A 175 14.50 -20.65 -5.20
C LYS A 175 14.38 -20.18 -3.73
N VAL A 176 13.24 -20.45 -3.14
CA VAL A 176 12.92 -20.03 -1.75
C VAL A 176 12.29 -21.20 -0.99
N SER A 177 12.49 -21.28 0.33
CA SER A 177 11.78 -22.22 1.18
C SER A 177 10.53 -21.57 1.79
N PHE A 178 9.53 -22.40 2.10
CA PHE A 178 8.32 -21.92 2.76
C PHE A 178 8.60 -21.33 4.15
N ASP A 179 9.50 -21.97 4.90
CA ASP A 179 9.84 -21.54 6.27
C ASP A 179 10.52 -20.17 6.28
N GLU A 180 11.45 -19.92 5.35
CA GLU A 180 12.07 -18.59 5.18
C GLU A 180 11.04 -17.50 4.85
N ILE A 181 10.06 -17.84 4.03
CA ILE A 181 8.98 -16.89 3.68
C ILE A 181 8.07 -16.64 4.88
N LEU A 182 7.69 -17.67 5.62
CA LEU A 182 6.86 -17.53 6.81
C LEU A 182 7.56 -16.68 7.87
N GLU A 183 8.84 -16.93 8.11
CA GLU A 183 9.66 -16.13 9.02
C GLU A 183 9.73 -14.66 8.56
N ASN A 184 9.96 -14.43 7.27
CA ASN A 184 9.96 -13.08 6.69
C ASN A 184 8.61 -12.38 6.87
N VAL A 185 7.48 -13.06 6.63
CA VAL A 185 6.14 -12.50 6.83
C VAL A 185 5.94 -12.08 8.28
N VAL A 186 6.26 -12.96 9.25
CA VAL A 186 6.07 -12.69 10.68
C VAL A 186 7.02 -11.57 11.17
N SER A 187 8.28 -11.59 10.75
CA SER A 187 9.26 -10.57 11.15
C SER A 187 8.89 -9.18 10.62
N ARG A 188 8.38 -9.10 9.39
CA ARG A 188 7.91 -7.84 8.80
C ARG A 188 6.68 -7.30 9.50
N ASP A 189 5.72 -8.16 9.83
CA ASP A 189 4.53 -7.74 10.58
C ASP A 189 4.93 -7.14 11.92
N LYS A 190 5.85 -7.81 12.64
CA LYS A 190 6.39 -7.32 13.90
C LYS A 190 7.09 -5.96 13.70
N ALA A 191 7.94 -5.82 12.69
CA ALA A 191 8.62 -4.56 12.39
C ALA A 191 7.63 -3.43 12.05
N ASP A 192 6.62 -3.71 11.22
CA ASP A 192 5.60 -2.73 10.83
C ASP A 192 4.75 -2.30 12.04
N MET A 193 4.40 -3.22 12.96
CA MET A 193 3.60 -2.92 14.16
C MET A 193 4.37 -2.21 15.26
N THR A 194 5.69 -2.43 15.37
CA THR A 194 6.51 -1.94 16.49
C THR A 194 7.40 -0.75 16.14
N ARG A 195 7.42 -0.30 14.89
CA ARG A 195 8.19 0.89 14.51
C ARG A 195 7.69 2.12 15.26
N ALA A 196 8.64 3.00 15.63
CA ALA A 196 8.34 4.17 16.46
C ALA A 196 7.44 5.22 15.76
N ILE A 197 7.51 5.31 14.42
CA ILE A 197 6.79 6.31 13.64
C ILE A 197 5.76 5.62 12.76
N SER A 198 4.50 6.01 12.88
CA SER A 198 3.35 5.52 12.10
C SER A 198 3.31 3.98 12.04
N PRO A 199 3.23 3.27 13.19
CA PRO A 199 3.14 1.82 13.19
C PRO A 199 1.92 1.34 12.41
N LEU A 200 1.97 0.10 11.92
CA LEU A 200 0.80 -0.57 11.38
C LEU A 200 -0.23 -0.73 12.49
N GLN A 201 -1.29 0.03 12.42
CA GLN A 201 -2.36 0.06 13.38
C GLN A 201 -3.70 0.23 12.67
N LYS A 202 -4.72 -0.51 13.11
CA LYS A 202 -6.08 -0.33 12.61
C LYS A 202 -6.62 1.03 13.08
N ALA A 203 -7.09 1.87 12.16
CA ALA A 203 -7.83 3.07 12.52
C ALA A 203 -9.14 2.69 13.23
N ASP A 204 -9.60 3.52 14.19
CA ASP A 204 -10.76 3.20 15.01
C ASP A 204 -12.04 2.96 14.19
N ASP A 205 -12.19 3.71 13.10
CA ASP A 205 -13.30 3.66 12.16
C ASP A 205 -13.05 2.72 10.96
N ALA A 206 -11.94 1.99 10.95
CA ALA A 206 -11.63 1.04 9.87
C ALA A 206 -12.42 -0.27 10.03
N ILE A 207 -13.00 -0.71 8.91
CA ILE A 207 -13.67 -2.00 8.80
C ILE A 207 -12.62 -3.10 8.57
N VAL A 208 -12.72 -4.18 9.33
CA VAL A 208 -11.79 -5.32 9.18
C VAL A 208 -12.28 -6.25 8.09
N LEU A 209 -11.38 -6.58 7.16
CA LEU A 209 -11.57 -7.65 6.17
C LEU A 209 -10.53 -8.74 6.42
N ASP A 210 -10.96 -9.87 7.00
CA ASP A 210 -10.17 -11.10 7.02
C ASP A 210 -10.42 -11.86 5.72
N ASN A 211 -9.42 -11.91 4.85
CA ASN A 211 -9.52 -12.57 3.56
C ASN A 211 -8.77 -13.91 3.51
N SER A 212 -8.50 -14.53 4.65
CA SER A 212 -7.76 -15.80 4.73
C SER A 212 -8.31 -16.84 3.74
N TYR A 213 -9.62 -16.96 3.65
CA TYR A 213 -10.29 -17.98 2.85
C TYR A 213 -11.25 -17.40 1.79
N MET A 214 -11.11 -16.09 1.49
CA MET A 214 -11.96 -15.43 0.51
C MET A 214 -11.29 -15.37 -0.86
N THR A 215 -12.06 -15.67 -1.90
CA THR A 215 -11.69 -15.38 -3.29
C THR A 215 -11.81 -13.89 -3.60
N ILE A 216 -11.21 -13.42 -4.69
CA ILE A 216 -11.34 -12.01 -5.11
C ILE A 216 -12.81 -11.63 -5.40
N PRO A 217 -13.64 -12.44 -6.08
CA PRO A 217 -15.07 -12.15 -6.22
C PRO A 217 -15.80 -11.93 -4.89
N GLU A 218 -15.58 -12.80 -3.89
CA GLU A 218 -16.20 -12.67 -2.57
C GLU A 218 -15.76 -11.39 -1.84
N GLN A 219 -14.46 -11.03 -1.95
CA GLN A 219 -13.96 -9.77 -1.43
C GLN A 219 -14.63 -8.57 -2.13
N MET A 220 -14.86 -8.65 -3.43
CA MET A 220 -15.52 -7.57 -4.19
C MET A 220 -17.01 -7.45 -3.85
N GLU A 221 -17.72 -8.57 -3.60
CA GLU A 221 -19.10 -8.55 -3.11
C GLU A 221 -19.19 -7.91 -1.72
N TRP A 222 -18.24 -8.23 -0.84
CA TRP A 222 -18.13 -7.59 0.47
C TRP A 222 -17.89 -6.09 0.32
N PHE A 223 -16.96 -5.70 -0.55
CA PHE A 223 -16.67 -4.29 -0.82
C PHE A 223 -17.89 -3.53 -1.34
N ASP A 224 -18.63 -4.08 -2.29
CA ASP A 224 -19.82 -3.44 -2.86
C ASP A 224 -20.86 -3.11 -1.78
N LYS A 225 -21.05 -4.01 -0.79
CA LYS A 225 -21.96 -3.80 0.36
C LYS A 225 -21.49 -2.65 1.26
N GLU A 226 -20.21 -2.66 1.63
CA GLU A 226 -19.65 -1.63 2.50
C GLU A 226 -19.57 -0.27 1.80
N PHE A 227 -19.22 -0.23 0.53
CA PHE A 227 -19.21 0.99 -0.26
C PHE A 227 -20.61 1.60 -0.39
N ALA A 228 -21.63 0.80 -0.66
CA ALA A 228 -23.03 1.26 -0.71
C ALA A 228 -23.48 1.84 0.64
N ARG A 229 -23.08 1.22 1.78
CA ARG A 229 -23.37 1.71 3.13
C ARG A 229 -22.76 3.10 3.34
N VAL A 230 -21.45 3.27 3.02
CA VAL A 230 -20.74 4.54 3.17
C VAL A 230 -21.38 5.64 2.30
N GLN A 231 -21.75 5.33 1.05
CA GLN A 231 -22.43 6.28 0.16
C GLN A 231 -23.77 6.74 0.73
N ALA A 232 -24.55 5.82 1.31
CA ALA A 232 -25.84 6.15 1.95
C ALA A 232 -25.66 7.03 3.20
N GLU A 233 -24.64 6.75 4.03
CA GLU A 233 -24.31 7.56 5.21
C GLU A 233 -23.91 8.99 4.82
N MET A 234 -23.10 9.16 3.77
CA MET A 234 -22.70 10.47 3.25
C MET A 234 -23.89 11.28 2.73
N GLN A 235 -24.80 10.66 1.96
CA GLN A 235 -26.01 11.30 1.47
C GLN A 235 -26.92 11.75 2.61
N ASN A 236 -27.09 10.92 3.63
CA ASN A 236 -27.89 11.25 4.81
C ASN A 236 -27.28 12.41 5.63
N ALA A 237 -25.95 12.49 5.73
CA ALA A 237 -25.25 13.58 6.40
C ALA A 237 -25.43 14.91 5.65
N GLU A 238 -25.32 14.91 4.31
CA GLU A 238 -25.53 16.10 3.49
C GLU A 238 -26.99 16.62 3.57
N CYS A 239 -27.97 15.71 3.59
CA CYS A 239 -29.38 16.10 3.73
C CYS A 239 -29.68 16.75 5.10
N LYS A 240 -29.01 16.29 6.17
CA LYS A 240 -29.15 16.88 7.52
C LYS A 240 -28.49 18.25 7.66
N MET A 241 -27.47 18.57 6.87
CA MET A 241 -26.81 19.89 6.91
C MET A 241 -27.53 20.96 6.07
N GLN A 242 -28.47 20.57 5.22
CA GLN A 242 -29.26 21.47 4.37
C GLN A 242 -30.62 21.85 4.99
N ASN A 243 -31.01 21.20 6.09
CA ASN A 243 -32.21 21.50 6.87
C ASN A 243 -31.86 22.16 8.20
#